data_3c79f53f837d9a2c0c3a15b25c9b335a
#
_entry.id   3c79f53f837d9a2c0c3a15b25c9b335a
#
_cell.length_a   1.000
_cell.length_b   1.000
_cell.length_c   1.000
_cell.angle_alpha   90.00
_cell.angle_beta   90.00
_cell.angle_gamma   90.00
#
_symmetry.space_group_name_H-M   'P 1'
#
loop_
_entity.id
_entity.type
_entity.pdbx_description
1 polymer ?
#
loop_
_entity_poly.entity_id
_entity_poly.type
_entity_poly.pdbx_seq_one_letter_code
_entity_poly.pdbx_strand_id
1 'polypeptide(L)'
;MKIRSSGLLLFAGACVLSLTIATRLASASDPGSGDWPMWGGTPDRNMVSNQKGMPTSWDVKTNKNIKWVAKLGSQSYGNVVVSGGQVYVGTNNEAVRDPKQGGDRGVLMCFRESDGEFLWQHTNEKLAAGRVNDWPFQGVCSSPLVEGDRLYYVTNRCEVVCLDTQGFRDNENDGPYKEEKLTGQFDADIVWKYDMMEEVGSQPHNMSNCSPVSYGDMIYICTSNGQDESHVNIPSPKAPALIAINKKTGKKVWEDNSVGDRILHGQWSSPSVGKIGDVVQVVHGQGDGWVRGYDATTGKKLWEFDCNPKDSVWPKTRNELISTPVIFDNKVYIANGQDPEHGEGVGHLYCIDATKRGDITQSGVVWHYDKIRRSISTGAIYDGMLFYPDFSGFLHCLDAKTGKVFWVHDMFAAVWGSPMVVDGKVYLGDEDGDIAILAATREKKVIAEINMGSSVYCTPIPANGALFISNRNQLFAIAEKKESLTNAQKP
;
A
#
# COMPACT_ATOMS: atom_id res chain seq x y z
N MET A 1 89.96 19.77 6.77
CA MET A 1 89.37 18.56 7.34
C MET A 1 87.84 18.66 7.05
N LYS A 2 87.32 17.91 6.04
CA LYS A 2 85.93 18.02 5.55
C LYS A 2 85.09 16.93 6.22
N ILE A 3 84.06 17.33 6.89
CA ILE A 3 83.03 16.40 7.36
C ILE A 3 81.79 16.57 6.52
N ARG A 4 81.40 15.51 5.84
CA ARG A 4 80.15 15.44 5.00
C ARG A 4 78.98 14.99 5.93
N SER A 5 77.93 15.76 6.00
CA SER A 5 76.67 15.36 6.58
C SER A 5 75.71 14.85 5.46
N SER A 6 75.30 13.55 5.55
CA SER A 6 74.35 12.92 4.68
C SER A 6 72.99 13.17 5.24
N GLY A 7 72.14 13.89 4.45
CA GLY A 7 70.72 14.06 4.77
C GLY A 7 69.92 12.87 4.30
N LEU A 8 69.14 12.30 5.21
CA LEU A 8 68.19 11.22 4.96
C LEU A 8 66.81 11.83 4.66
N LEU A 9 66.34 11.72 3.40
CA LEU A 9 64.98 12.10 3.03
C LEU A 9 64.04 10.94 3.35
N LEU A 10 63.17 11.16 4.33
CA LEU A 10 62.02 10.30 4.57
C LEU A 10 60.88 10.70 3.59
N PHE A 11 60.55 9.84 2.66
CA PHE A 11 59.33 9.90 1.90
C PHE A 11 58.18 9.31 2.74
N ALA A 12 57.29 10.18 3.26
CA ALA A 12 56.02 9.76 3.83
C ALA A 12 55.01 9.55 2.68
N GLY A 13 54.80 8.28 2.30
CA GLY A 13 53.74 7.88 1.39
C GLY A 13 52.40 7.94 2.10
N ALA A 14 51.60 8.96 1.81
CA ALA A 14 50.19 8.99 2.21
C ALA A 14 49.37 8.00 1.36
N CYS A 15 49.10 6.83 1.92
CA CYS A 15 48.05 5.93 1.37
C CYS A 15 46.67 6.58 1.59
N VAL A 16 46.12 7.23 0.56
CA VAL A 16 44.73 7.62 0.55
C VAL A 16 43.91 6.35 0.30
N LEU A 17 43.36 5.78 1.37
CA LEU A 17 42.37 4.73 1.30
C LEU A 17 41.06 5.39 0.81
N SER A 18 40.78 5.30 -0.49
CA SER A 18 39.50 5.66 -1.04
C SER A 18 38.47 4.61 -0.57
N LEU A 19 37.75 4.93 0.50
CA LEU A 19 36.55 4.20 0.89
C LEU A 19 35.48 4.49 -0.16
N THR A 20 35.41 3.68 -1.21
CA THR A 20 34.21 3.59 -2.04
C THR A 20 33.12 2.99 -1.19
N ILE A 21 32.31 3.83 -0.56
CA ILE A 21 31.00 3.45 -0.06
C ILE A 21 30.18 3.10 -1.31
N ALA A 22 30.18 1.83 -1.66
CA ALA A 22 29.18 1.30 -2.57
C ALA A 22 27.84 1.44 -1.82
N THR A 23 27.16 2.56 -2.03
CA THR A 23 25.73 2.65 -1.78
C THR A 23 25.10 1.55 -2.66
N ARG A 24 24.85 0.39 -2.07
CA ARG A 24 23.89 -0.55 -2.62
C ARG A 24 22.62 0.28 -2.74
N LEU A 25 22.24 0.61 -3.98
CA LEU A 25 20.87 0.96 -4.28
C LEU A 25 20.08 -0.22 -3.75
N ALA A 26 19.41 -0.07 -2.62
CA ALA A 26 18.48 -1.05 -2.13
C ALA A 26 17.55 -1.34 -3.31
N SER A 27 17.43 -2.59 -3.67
CA SER A 27 16.42 -3.03 -4.63
C SER A 27 15.12 -2.39 -4.14
N ALA A 28 14.44 -1.65 -5.01
CA ALA A 28 13.30 -0.80 -4.65
C ALA A 28 12.12 -1.55 -4.00
N SER A 29 12.23 -2.84 -3.78
CA SER A 29 11.19 -3.73 -3.24
C SER A 29 11.64 -4.52 -2.00
N ASP A 30 12.62 -4.01 -1.27
CA ASP A 30 13.07 -4.65 -0.03
C ASP A 30 13.11 -3.61 1.09
N PRO A 31 12.25 -3.70 2.13
CA PRO A 31 12.28 -2.79 3.26
C PRO A 31 13.57 -2.86 4.10
N GLY A 32 14.49 -3.77 3.76
CA GLY A 32 15.80 -3.92 4.43
C GLY A 32 15.75 -4.62 5.79
N SER A 33 14.56 -5.06 6.20
CA SER A 33 14.29 -5.87 7.39
C SER A 33 13.35 -7.01 7.03
N GLY A 34 13.01 -7.88 7.97
CA GLY A 34 11.94 -8.86 7.78
C GLY A 34 10.54 -8.26 7.81
N ASP A 35 10.40 -7.00 8.21
CA ASP A 35 9.14 -6.30 8.36
C ASP A 35 8.48 -5.96 7.01
N TRP A 36 7.18 -5.63 7.05
CA TRP A 36 6.39 -5.06 5.96
C TRP A 36 5.69 -3.78 6.45
N PRO A 37 6.42 -2.64 6.55
CA PRO A 37 6.02 -1.50 7.36
C PRO A 37 5.00 -0.57 6.71
N MET A 38 4.61 -0.82 5.45
CA MET A 38 3.65 -0.02 4.69
C MET A 38 3.02 -0.82 3.56
N TRP A 39 1.98 -0.30 2.94
CA TRP A 39 1.45 -0.82 1.68
C TRP A 39 2.55 -0.88 0.61
N GLY A 40 2.74 -2.05 -0.03
CA GLY A 40 3.83 -2.29 -0.99
C GLY A 40 5.19 -2.58 -0.35
N GLY A 41 5.33 -2.53 0.98
CA GLY A 41 6.58 -2.77 1.71
C GLY A 41 7.60 -1.64 1.58
N THR A 42 7.65 -0.98 0.43
CA THR A 42 8.55 0.13 0.10
C THR A 42 7.79 1.28 -0.58
N PRO A 43 8.33 2.51 -0.58
CA PRO A 43 7.65 3.69 -1.12
C PRO A 43 7.28 3.60 -2.60
N ASP A 44 8.00 2.81 -3.39
CA ASP A 44 7.73 2.58 -4.82
C ASP A 44 6.54 1.67 -5.11
N ARG A 45 5.97 1.05 -4.05
CA ARG A 45 4.77 0.22 -4.09
C ARG A 45 4.88 -1.08 -4.90
N ASN A 46 6.07 -1.53 -5.22
CA ASN A 46 6.24 -2.80 -5.92
C ASN A 46 5.95 -3.99 -4.97
N MET A 47 4.93 -4.79 -5.29
CA MET A 47 4.47 -5.89 -4.43
C MET A 47 5.39 -7.11 -4.48
N VAL A 48 6.66 -6.92 -4.13
CA VAL A 48 7.71 -7.94 -4.15
C VAL A 48 8.46 -7.97 -2.82
N SER A 49 8.71 -9.17 -2.29
CA SER A 49 9.52 -9.37 -1.09
C SER A 49 10.67 -10.34 -1.35
N ASN A 50 11.81 -10.06 -0.72
CA ASN A 50 13.01 -10.92 -0.80
C ASN A 50 13.01 -12.04 0.25
N GLN A 51 12.00 -12.15 1.09
CA GLN A 51 11.89 -13.21 2.09
C GLN A 51 11.86 -14.61 1.46
N LYS A 52 12.18 -15.63 2.26
CA LYS A 52 12.28 -17.02 1.83
C LYS A 52 11.48 -17.93 2.76
N GLY A 53 11.18 -19.14 2.26
CA GLY A 53 10.49 -20.16 3.06
C GLY A 53 9.01 -19.88 3.25
N MET A 54 8.36 -19.18 2.31
CA MET A 54 6.94 -18.89 2.40
C MET A 54 6.09 -20.15 2.16
N PRO A 55 5.07 -20.38 3.01
CA PRO A 55 4.27 -21.60 3.00
C PRO A 55 3.46 -21.73 1.70
N THR A 56 3.35 -22.96 1.20
CA THR A 56 2.51 -23.30 0.05
C THR A 56 1.37 -24.26 0.41
N SER A 57 1.23 -24.57 1.70
CA SER A 57 0.20 -25.49 2.22
C SER A 57 -0.19 -25.09 3.63
N TRP A 58 -1.49 -24.84 3.83
CA TRP A 58 -2.12 -24.66 5.15
C TRP A 58 -3.57 -25.10 5.09
N ASP A 59 -4.21 -25.19 6.25
CA ASP A 59 -5.64 -25.51 6.34
C ASP A 59 -6.24 -24.77 7.56
N VAL A 60 -7.15 -23.86 7.28
CA VAL A 60 -7.81 -23.02 8.31
C VAL A 60 -8.79 -23.82 9.19
N LYS A 61 -9.29 -24.97 8.72
CA LYS A 61 -10.21 -25.83 9.49
C LYS A 61 -9.47 -26.72 10.49
N THR A 62 -8.29 -27.22 10.11
CA THR A 62 -7.49 -28.11 10.97
C THR A 62 -6.35 -27.39 11.67
N ASN A 63 -6.16 -26.07 11.41
CA ASN A 63 -5.03 -25.27 11.88
C ASN A 63 -3.65 -25.80 11.43
N LYS A 64 -3.59 -26.55 10.33
CA LYS A 64 -2.32 -26.98 9.75
C LYS A 64 -1.54 -25.73 9.29
N ASN A 65 -0.29 -25.59 9.74
CA ASN A 65 0.61 -24.47 9.43
C ASN A 65 0.06 -23.08 9.83
N ILE A 66 -0.96 -22.99 10.66
CA ILE A 66 -1.44 -21.76 11.26
C ILE A 66 -0.70 -21.55 12.59
N LYS A 67 0.00 -20.42 12.72
CA LYS A 67 0.65 -20.00 13.98
C LYS A 67 -0.38 -19.48 14.97
N TRP A 68 -1.24 -18.58 14.52
CA TRP A 68 -2.33 -18.00 15.29
C TRP A 68 -3.41 -17.40 14.38
N VAL A 69 -4.57 -17.18 14.95
CA VAL A 69 -5.71 -16.52 14.30
C VAL A 69 -6.24 -15.44 15.24
N ALA A 70 -6.46 -14.24 14.73
CA ALA A 70 -7.09 -13.15 15.45
C ALA A 70 -8.44 -12.79 14.82
N LYS A 71 -9.46 -12.52 15.66
CA LYS A 71 -10.78 -12.08 15.21
C LYS A 71 -10.73 -10.60 14.83
N LEU A 72 -11.26 -10.25 13.67
CA LEU A 72 -11.51 -8.90 13.20
C LEU A 72 -12.99 -8.54 13.30
N GLY A 73 -13.42 -7.44 12.65
CA GLY A 73 -14.84 -7.13 12.45
C GLY A 73 -15.54 -8.10 11.49
N SER A 74 -16.49 -7.62 10.72
CA SER A 74 -17.16 -8.41 9.67
C SER A 74 -16.66 -8.08 8.26
N GLN A 75 -15.91 -6.98 8.11
CA GLN A 75 -15.31 -6.50 6.87
C GLN A 75 -13.88 -6.03 7.14
N SER A 76 -12.93 -6.46 6.31
CA SER A 76 -11.53 -6.04 6.34
C SER A 76 -11.05 -5.81 4.93
N TYR A 77 -10.88 -4.53 4.57
CA TYR A 77 -10.30 -4.08 3.30
C TYR A 77 -8.89 -3.50 3.49
N GLY A 78 -8.55 -3.10 4.73
CA GLY A 78 -7.23 -2.61 5.08
C GLY A 78 -6.19 -3.73 5.01
N ASN A 79 -5.12 -3.52 4.23
CA ASN A 79 -4.05 -4.51 4.13
C ASN A 79 -3.21 -4.54 5.40
N VAL A 80 -2.74 -5.72 5.74
CA VAL A 80 -1.92 -5.97 6.92
C VAL A 80 -0.58 -5.25 6.80
N VAL A 81 -0.12 -4.66 7.89
CA VAL A 81 1.22 -4.10 8.05
C VAL A 81 1.88 -4.76 9.24
N VAL A 82 3.14 -5.13 9.11
CA VAL A 82 3.93 -5.79 10.16
C VAL A 82 5.21 -4.99 10.39
N SER A 83 5.40 -4.52 11.60
CA SER A 83 6.60 -3.77 11.97
C SER A 83 6.86 -3.79 13.47
N GLY A 84 8.13 -3.92 13.86
CA GLY A 84 8.55 -3.84 15.26
C GLY A 84 7.93 -4.90 16.17
N GLY A 85 7.61 -6.09 15.66
CA GLY A 85 6.97 -7.17 16.40
C GLY A 85 5.45 -7.00 16.60
N GLN A 86 4.84 -6.08 15.86
CA GLN A 86 3.41 -5.77 15.90
C GLN A 86 2.78 -5.91 14.51
N VAL A 87 1.50 -6.25 14.49
CA VAL A 87 0.69 -6.42 13.29
C VAL A 87 -0.50 -5.49 13.36
N TYR A 88 -0.67 -4.68 12.32
CA TYR A 88 -1.73 -3.67 12.23
C TYR A 88 -2.67 -3.99 11.09
N VAL A 89 -3.98 -3.87 11.32
CA VAL A 89 -5.00 -4.10 10.29
C VAL A 89 -6.24 -3.24 10.51
N GLY A 90 -6.74 -2.64 9.43
CA GLY A 90 -8.00 -1.91 9.42
C GLY A 90 -9.21 -2.84 9.27
N THR A 91 -10.29 -2.55 10.00
CA THR A 91 -11.54 -3.30 9.95
C THR A 91 -12.70 -2.43 10.45
N ASN A 92 -13.92 -2.97 10.50
CA ASN A 92 -15.05 -2.36 11.17
C ASN A 92 -15.22 -2.88 12.62
N ASN A 93 -16.21 -2.36 13.34
CA ASN A 93 -16.42 -2.62 14.75
C ASN A 93 -17.47 -3.73 15.04
N GLU A 94 -17.81 -4.59 14.08
CA GLU A 94 -18.86 -5.61 14.32
C GLU A 94 -18.42 -6.76 15.23
N ALA A 95 -17.13 -6.84 15.58
CA ALA A 95 -16.62 -7.65 16.68
C ALA A 95 -16.17 -6.77 17.84
N VAL A 96 -17.11 -6.12 18.49
CA VAL A 96 -16.86 -5.13 19.54
C VAL A 96 -15.95 -5.71 20.64
N ARG A 97 -14.80 -5.07 20.89
CA ARG A 97 -13.85 -5.43 21.96
C ARG A 97 -14.07 -4.60 23.22
N ASP A 98 -14.43 -3.33 23.07
CA ASP A 98 -14.82 -2.47 24.17
C ASP A 98 -16.33 -2.19 24.10
N PRO A 99 -17.15 -2.68 25.06
CA PRO A 99 -18.60 -2.44 25.07
C PRO A 99 -18.99 -0.96 25.10
N LYS A 100 -18.12 -0.07 25.56
CA LYS A 100 -18.35 1.39 25.56
C LYS A 100 -18.29 1.99 24.16
N GLN A 101 -17.74 1.29 23.21
CA GLN A 101 -17.52 1.72 21.83
C GLN A 101 -18.38 0.94 20.81
N GLY A 102 -19.59 0.57 21.18
CA GLY A 102 -20.52 -0.17 20.31
C GLY A 102 -20.95 0.63 19.06
N GLY A 103 -21.59 -0.06 18.12
CA GLY A 103 -22.11 0.48 16.86
C GLY A 103 -21.14 0.41 15.69
N ASP A 104 -21.60 0.89 14.52
CA ASP A 104 -20.78 0.95 13.30
C ASP A 104 -19.67 1.99 13.47
N ARG A 105 -18.43 1.54 13.36
CA ARG A 105 -17.21 2.36 13.53
C ARG A 105 -16.10 1.83 12.64
N GLY A 106 -15.16 2.70 12.30
CA GLY A 106 -13.87 2.28 11.74
C GLY A 106 -12.89 1.95 12.87
N VAL A 107 -12.15 0.85 12.72
CA VAL A 107 -11.19 0.40 13.73
C VAL A 107 -9.87 0.03 13.08
N LEU A 108 -8.77 0.59 13.57
CA LEU A 108 -7.43 0.07 13.35
C LEU A 108 -7.05 -0.78 14.57
N MET A 109 -6.74 -2.05 14.37
CA MET A 109 -6.34 -2.98 15.42
C MET A 109 -4.85 -3.26 15.38
N CYS A 110 -4.23 -3.40 16.55
CA CYS A 110 -2.85 -3.82 16.76
C CYS A 110 -2.80 -5.15 17.50
N PHE A 111 -1.99 -6.08 16.98
CA PHE A 111 -1.75 -7.40 17.57
C PHE A 111 -0.26 -7.64 17.75
N ARG A 112 0.11 -8.48 18.73
CA ARG A 112 1.49 -8.95 18.84
C ARG A 112 1.80 -9.96 17.72
N GLU A 113 2.88 -9.77 17.02
CA GLU A 113 3.26 -10.59 15.88
C GLU A 113 3.52 -12.06 16.25
N SER A 114 4.08 -12.32 17.44
CA SER A 114 4.50 -13.67 17.84
C SER A 114 3.35 -14.63 18.05
N ASP A 115 2.20 -14.17 18.58
CA ASP A 115 1.10 -14.99 19.08
C ASP A 115 -0.30 -14.48 18.75
N GLY A 116 -0.43 -13.28 18.12
CA GLY A 116 -1.70 -12.69 17.76
C GLY A 116 -2.49 -12.10 18.95
N GLU A 117 -1.83 -11.91 20.10
CA GLU A 117 -2.48 -11.22 21.24
C GLU A 117 -2.88 -9.80 20.82
N PHE A 118 -4.14 -9.44 21.10
CA PHE A 118 -4.65 -8.10 20.90
C PHE A 118 -3.96 -7.13 21.86
N LEU A 119 -3.39 -6.05 21.31
CA LEU A 119 -2.63 -5.07 22.08
C LEU A 119 -3.46 -3.80 22.34
N TRP A 120 -3.95 -3.17 21.28
CA TRP A 120 -4.75 -1.96 21.35
C TRP A 120 -5.53 -1.73 20.05
N GLN A 121 -6.45 -0.77 20.07
CA GLN A 121 -7.18 -0.31 18.88
C GLN A 121 -7.35 1.21 18.88
N HIS A 122 -7.45 1.78 17.68
CA HIS A 122 -7.97 3.13 17.44
C HIS A 122 -9.36 3.02 16.83
N THR A 123 -10.36 3.51 17.53
CA THR A 123 -11.77 3.40 17.14
C THR A 123 -12.31 4.77 16.74
N ASN A 124 -12.90 4.86 15.56
CA ASN A 124 -13.42 6.10 14.97
C ASN A 124 -14.92 6.00 14.72
N GLU A 125 -15.66 7.03 15.10
CA GLU A 125 -17.09 7.16 14.78
C GLU A 125 -17.31 7.30 13.28
N LYS A 126 -18.52 6.96 12.81
CA LYS A 126 -18.91 7.21 11.43
C LYS A 126 -19.15 8.70 11.21
N LEU A 127 -18.95 9.17 9.96
CA LEU A 127 -19.32 10.53 9.57
C LEU A 127 -20.84 10.71 9.56
N ALA A 128 -21.30 11.86 10.03
CA ALA A 128 -22.75 12.15 10.17
C ALA A 128 -23.48 12.20 8.82
N ALA A 129 -22.75 12.49 7.72
CA ALA A 129 -23.31 12.49 6.37
C ALA A 129 -23.68 11.07 5.83
N GLY A 130 -23.27 10.01 6.57
CA GLY A 130 -23.62 8.64 6.25
C GLY A 130 -22.95 8.12 4.98
N ARG A 131 -23.65 7.30 4.21
CA ARG A 131 -23.13 6.50 3.09
C ARG A 131 -22.26 7.27 2.10
N VAL A 132 -22.66 8.47 1.75
CA VAL A 132 -21.96 9.26 0.72
C VAL A 132 -20.52 9.59 1.09
N ASN A 133 -20.22 9.77 2.38
CA ASN A 133 -18.87 10.10 2.84
C ASN A 133 -18.17 8.96 3.59
N ASP A 134 -18.96 8.02 4.16
CA ASP A 134 -18.42 6.96 5.00
C ASP A 134 -19.37 5.75 4.96
N TRP A 135 -19.13 4.86 4.00
CA TRP A 135 -20.01 3.72 3.72
C TRP A 135 -20.25 2.86 4.96
N PRO A 136 -21.52 2.48 5.24
CA PRO A 136 -21.85 1.68 6.40
C PRO A 136 -21.06 0.36 6.45
N PHE A 137 -20.57 0.01 7.62
CA PHE A 137 -19.86 -1.22 7.94
C PHE A 137 -18.54 -1.48 7.17
N GLN A 138 -18.00 -0.52 6.42
CA GLN A 138 -16.72 -0.71 5.74
C GLN A 138 -15.52 -0.59 6.71
N GLY A 139 -15.59 0.34 7.64
CA GLY A 139 -14.55 0.55 8.62
C GLY A 139 -13.31 1.27 8.06
N VAL A 140 -12.14 0.95 8.59
CA VAL A 140 -10.85 1.49 8.12
C VAL A 140 -10.33 0.65 6.96
N CYS A 141 -10.22 1.27 5.78
CA CYS A 141 -9.75 0.61 4.55
C CYS A 141 -8.28 0.95 4.21
N SER A 142 -7.70 1.98 4.83
CA SER A 142 -6.29 2.34 4.62
C SER A 142 -5.33 1.36 5.32
N SER A 143 -4.16 1.16 4.70
CA SER A 143 -3.05 0.45 5.34
C SER A 143 -2.13 1.48 6.00
N PRO A 144 -1.69 1.29 7.25
CA PRO A 144 -0.80 2.24 7.90
C PRO A 144 0.61 2.24 7.32
N LEU A 145 1.35 3.31 7.60
CA LEU A 145 2.78 3.44 7.45
C LEU A 145 3.40 3.47 8.85
N VAL A 146 4.36 2.61 9.14
CA VAL A 146 5.07 2.55 10.42
C VAL A 146 6.53 2.96 10.23
N GLU A 147 7.01 3.91 11.02
CA GLU A 147 8.38 4.36 11.06
C GLU A 147 8.84 4.53 12.52
N GLY A 148 9.68 3.60 13.00
CA GLY A 148 10.12 3.60 14.39
C GLY A 148 8.95 3.40 15.35
N ASP A 149 8.75 4.36 16.24
CA ASP A 149 7.69 4.40 17.24
C ASP A 149 6.42 5.13 16.77
N ARG A 150 6.34 5.51 15.49
CA ARG A 150 5.19 6.27 14.93
C ARG A 150 4.50 5.49 13.83
N LEU A 151 3.17 5.57 13.87
CA LEU A 151 2.27 5.00 12.86
C LEU A 151 1.41 6.10 12.27
N TYR A 152 1.30 6.14 10.94
CA TYR A 152 0.48 7.11 10.20
C TYR A 152 -0.56 6.37 9.38
N TYR A 153 -1.82 6.79 9.45
CA TYR A 153 -2.88 6.23 8.60
C TYR A 153 -4.00 7.23 8.36
N VAL A 154 -4.88 6.94 7.41
CA VAL A 154 -6.09 7.72 7.13
C VAL A 154 -7.29 6.99 7.75
N THR A 155 -8.03 7.69 8.61
CA THR A 155 -9.24 7.14 9.23
C THR A 155 -10.41 7.12 8.24
N ASN A 156 -11.48 6.36 8.56
CA ASN A 156 -12.74 6.43 7.83
C ASN A 156 -13.39 7.83 7.87
N ARG A 157 -12.95 8.70 8.77
CA ARG A 157 -13.43 10.07 8.92
C ARG A 157 -12.71 11.11 8.05
N CYS A 158 -11.90 10.68 7.09
CA CYS A 158 -11.07 11.58 6.29
C CYS A 158 -10.03 12.38 7.12
N GLU A 159 -9.52 11.76 8.19
CA GLU A 159 -8.49 12.33 9.06
C GLU A 159 -7.18 11.59 8.85
N VAL A 160 -6.06 12.32 8.76
CA VAL A 160 -4.72 11.75 8.86
C VAL A 160 -4.31 11.79 10.32
N VAL A 161 -3.93 10.65 10.87
CA VAL A 161 -3.50 10.55 12.26
C VAL A 161 -2.09 9.98 12.37
N CYS A 162 -1.33 10.50 13.32
CA CYS A 162 -0.10 9.91 13.82
C CYS A 162 -0.39 9.30 15.19
N LEU A 163 -0.12 8.01 15.32
CA LEU A 163 -0.25 7.29 16.59
C LEU A 163 1.13 6.90 17.12
N ASP A 164 1.25 6.78 18.44
CA ASP A 164 2.32 6.01 19.05
C ASP A 164 2.07 4.50 18.86
N THR A 165 3.11 3.74 18.53
CA THR A 165 2.99 2.30 18.25
C THR A 165 2.68 1.46 19.49
N GLN A 166 2.97 1.95 20.71
CA GLN A 166 2.64 1.28 21.96
C GLN A 166 1.20 1.57 22.42
N GLY A 167 0.57 2.66 21.92
CA GLY A 167 -0.66 3.19 22.48
C GLY A 167 -0.47 3.54 23.96
N PHE A 168 -1.52 3.59 24.76
CA PHE A 168 -1.43 3.87 26.19
C PHE A 168 -0.87 2.73 27.06
N ARG A 169 -0.24 1.72 26.46
CA ARG A 169 0.32 0.57 27.21
C ARG A 169 1.61 0.88 27.96
N ASP A 170 2.34 1.89 27.55
CA ASP A 170 3.54 2.39 28.23
C ASP A 170 3.23 3.41 29.35
N ASN A 171 1.95 3.81 29.50
CA ASN A 171 1.45 4.84 30.41
C ASN A 171 1.96 6.25 30.10
N GLU A 172 2.39 6.50 28.86
CA GLU A 172 2.69 7.82 28.33
C GLU A 172 1.51 8.32 27.49
N ASN A 173 1.45 9.62 27.26
CA ASN A 173 0.53 10.26 26.32
C ASN A 173 1.38 11.21 25.49
N ASP A 174 1.70 10.78 24.27
CA ASP A 174 2.67 11.38 23.41
C ASP A 174 2.13 12.61 22.63
N GLY A 175 3.06 13.44 22.16
CA GLY A 175 2.76 14.55 21.27
C GLY A 175 1.89 15.67 21.84
N PRO A 176 1.43 16.59 20.98
CA PRO A 176 0.63 17.74 21.37
C PRO A 176 -0.89 17.47 21.49
N TYR A 177 -1.39 16.38 20.92
CA TYR A 177 -2.81 16.03 21.02
C TYR A 177 -3.11 15.49 22.41
N LYS A 178 -4.13 16.03 23.09
CA LYS A 178 -4.49 15.67 24.47
C LYS A 178 -6.02 15.61 24.66
N GLU A 179 -6.75 15.36 23.57
CA GLU A 179 -8.21 15.37 23.57
C GLU A 179 -8.80 13.94 23.45
N GLU A 180 -7.99 12.89 23.69
CA GLU A 180 -8.43 11.51 23.68
C GLU A 180 -9.49 11.28 24.76
N LYS A 181 -10.62 10.74 24.33
CA LYS A 181 -11.71 10.35 25.24
C LYS A 181 -11.46 9.00 25.91
N LEU A 182 -10.56 8.21 25.35
CA LEU A 182 -10.23 6.83 25.75
C LEU A 182 -8.71 6.75 25.88
N THR A 183 -8.25 6.42 27.09
CA THR A 183 -6.84 6.42 27.47
C THR A 183 -6.48 5.17 28.29
N GLY A 184 -7.19 4.06 28.05
CA GLY A 184 -6.90 2.78 28.68
C GLY A 184 -5.78 2.04 27.96
N GLN A 185 -5.23 1.03 28.59
CA GLN A 185 -4.14 0.22 28.03
C GLN A 185 -4.44 -0.48 26.69
N PHE A 186 -5.71 -0.50 26.26
CA PHE A 186 -6.17 -1.08 25.00
C PHE A 186 -6.56 -0.01 23.98
N ASP A 187 -6.30 1.25 24.27
CA ASP A 187 -6.59 2.38 23.40
C ASP A 187 -5.30 2.90 22.73
N ALA A 188 -5.46 3.45 21.53
CA ALA A 188 -4.36 4.10 20.82
C ALA A 188 -4.06 5.47 21.41
N ASP A 189 -2.79 5.86 21.43
CA ASP A 189 -2.30 7.20 21.76
C ASP A 189 -2.11 8.02 20.48
N ILE A 190 -2.77 9.18 20.40
CA ILE A 190 -2.75 10.07 19.24
C ILE A 190 -1.70 11.16 19.44
N VAL A 191 -0.63 11.10 18.67
CA VAL A 191 0.43 12.12 18.69
C VAL A 191 -0.04 13.43 18.07
N TRP A 192 -0.69 13.36 16.89
CA TRP A 192 -1.35 14.47 16.22
C TRP A 192 -2.41 13.96 15.23
N LYS A 193 -3.32 14.87 14.87
CA LYS A 193 -4.41 14.65 13.93
C LYS A 193 -4.54 15.82 12.96
N TYR A 194 -4.86 15.51 11.69
CA TYR A 194 -5.14 16.48 10.63
C TYR A 194 -6.45 16.11 9.94
N ASP A 195 -7.48 16.89 10.14
CA ASP A 195 -8.80 16.71 9.54
C ASP A 195 -8.81 17.33 8.13
N MET A 196 -8.86 16.47 7.09
CA MET A 196 -8.83 16.94 5.70
C MET A 196 -10.15 17.61 5.26
N MET A 197 -11.27 17.31 5.93
CA MET A 197 -12.55 17.98 5.65
C MET A 197 -12.51 19.43 6.15
N GLU A 198 -11.97 19.67 7.34
CA GLU A 198 -11.87 21.00 7.94
C GLU A 198 -10.71 21.81 7.34
N GLU A 199 -9.54 21.23 7.19
CA GLU A 199 -8.30 21.94 6.85
C GLU A 199 -8.15 22.26 5.35
N VAL A 200 -8.70 21.40 4.47
CA VAL A 200 -8.58 21.56 3.02
C VAL A 200 -9.92 21.45 2.29
N GLY A 201 -11.02 21.30 3.01
CA GLY A 201 -12.37 21.25 2.45
C GLY A 201 -12.67 19.98 1.65
N SER A 202 -11.93 18.89 1.87
CA SER A 202 -12.18 17.62 1.18
C SER A 202 -13.55 17.06 1.53
N GLN A 203 -14.24 16.49 0.55
CA GLN A 203 -15.49 15.75 0.74
C GLN A 203 -15.28 14.34 0.18
N PRO A 204 -14.98 13.37 1.05
CA PRO A 204 -14.72 12.00 0.58
C PRO A 204 -15.99 11.39 -0.02
N HIS A 205 -15.83 10.65 -1.10
CA HIS A 205 -16.93 9.87 -1.66
C HIS A 205 -16.82 8.42 -1.19
N ASN A 206 -17.90 7.89 -0.63
CA ASN A 206 -18.03 6.54 -0.06
C ASN A 206 -17.08 6.25 1.10
N MET A 207 -15.79 6.55 0.97
CA MET A 207 -14.79 6.26 2.00
C MET A 207 -13.48 7.03 1.78
N SER A 208 -12.72 7.15 2.85
CA SER A 208 -11.31 7.56 2.82
C SER A 208 -10.44 6.33 3.05
N ASN A 209 -9.59 5.98 2.07
CA ASN A 209 -8.83 4.71 2.08
C ASN A 209 -7.35 4.87 1.72
N CYS A 210 -6.84 6.08 1.62
CA CYS A 210 -5.44 6.31 1.24
C CYS A 210 -4.47 5.62 2.19
N SER A 211 -3.56 4.83 1.64
CA SER A 211 -2.41 4.28 2.38
C SER A 211 -1.24 5.25 2.26
N PRO A 212 -0.81 5.90 3.36
CA PRO A 212 0.26 6.90 3.33
C PRO A 212 1.58 6.35 2.82
N VAL A 213 2.39 7.22 2.22
CA VAL A 213 3.79 6.96 1.87
C VAL A 213 4.66 8.12 2.30
N SER A 214 5.92 7.88 2.65
CA SER A 214 6.83 8.90 3.16
C SER A 214 8.08 9.09 2.31
N TYR A 215 8.63 10.30 2.38
CA TYR A 215 9.99 10.62 1.97
C TYR A 215 10.53 11.78 2.81
N GLY A 216 11.71 11.60 3.40
CA GLY A 216 12.27 12.59 4.32
C GLY A 216 11.34 12.86 5.51
N ASP A 217 11.05 14.11 5.79
CA ASP A 217 10.15 14.53 6.87
C ASP A 217 8.67 14.65 6.42
N MET A 218 8.31 14.19 5.22
CA MET A 218 6.95 14.30 4.67
C MET A 218 6.26 12.95 4.50
N ILE A 219 4.94 12.94 4.68
CA ILE A 219 4.01 11.91 4.21
C ILE A 219 3.09 12.50 3.15
N TYR A 220 2.71 11.67 2.18
CA TYR A 220 1.87 12.05 1.05
C TYR A 220 0.55 11.28 1.12
N ILE A 221 -0.54 12.01 0.94
CA ILE A 221 -1.90 11.54 1.22
C ILE A 221 -2.83 11.95 0.07
N CYS A 222 -3.57 10.99 -0.47
CA CYS A 222 -4.77 11.24 -1.27
C CYS A 222 -5.90 11.66 -0.36
N THR A 223 -6.61 12.74 -0.68
CA THR A 223 -7.65 13.31 0.20
C THR A 223 -8.99 12.62 0.07
N SER A 224 -9.17 11.72 -0.90
CA SER A 224 -10.43 11.04 -1.21
C SER A 224 -11.58 11.97 -1.64
N ASN A 225 -11.28 13.25 -1.98
CA ASN A 225 -12.30 14.19 -2.48
C ASN A 225 -13.03 13.60 -3.69
N GLY A 226 -14.36 13.72 -3.74
CA GLY A 226 -15.15 13.08 -4.79
C GLY A 226 -16.50 13.73 -5.03
N GLN A 227 -17.40 12.99 -5.66
CA GLN A 227 -18.76 13.40 -6.00
C GLN A 227 -19.68 13.37 -4.77
N ASP A 228 -20.82 14.05 -4.89
CA ASP A 228 -21.94 13.92 -3.95
C ASP A 228 -22.77 12.64 -4.20
N GLU A 229 -23.82 12.44 -3.41
CA GLU A 229 -24.71 11.28 -3.52
C GLU A 229 -25.41 11.18 -4.89
N SER A 230 -25.53 12.27 -5.63
CA SER A 230 -26.13 12.27 -6.96
C SER A 230 -25.25 11.63 -8.04
N HIS A 231 -23.94 11.44 -7.78
CA HIS A 231 -22.92 11.00 -8.72
C HIS A 231 -22.79 11.91 -9.95
N VAL A 232 -23.06 13.21 -9.77
CA VAL A 232 -23.02 14.23 -10.82
C VAL A 232 -22.17 15.43 -10.40
N ASN A 233 -22.33 15.89 -9.16
CA ASN A 233 -21.69 17.14 -8.69
C ASN A 233 -20.45 16.85 -7.86
N ILE A 234 -19.46 17.75 -7.96
CA ILE A 234 -18.30 17.79 -7.07
C ILE A 234 -18.55 18.89 -6.04
N PRO A 235 -18.88 18.57 -4.77
CA PRO A 235 -19.18 19.59 -3.75
C PRO A 235 -18.00 20.52 -3.47
N SER A 236 -16.78 19.99 -3.54
CA SER A 236 -15.54 20.71 -3.24
C SER A 236 -14.55 20.67 -4.41
N PRO A 237 -14.83 21.36 -5.54
CA PRO A 237 -13.96 21.27 -6.73
C PRO A 237 -12.61 21.98 -6.53
N LYS A 238 -12.44 22.73 -5.45
CA LYS A 238 -11.18 23.41 -5.10
C LYS A 238 -10.36 22.64 -4.07
N ALA A 239 -10.93 21.60 -3.44
CA ALA A 239 -10.17 20.77 -2.50
C ALA A 239 -9.06 20.02 -3.22
N PRO A 240 -7.87 19.91 -2.63
CA PRO A 240 -6.76 19.19 -3.26
C PRO A 240 -7.06 17.70 -3.39
N ALA A 241 -6.48 17.08 -4.42
CA ALA A 241 -6.47 15.63 -4.59
C ALA A 241 -5.33 14.96 -3.82
N LEU A 242 -4.22 15.66 -3.66
CA LEU A 242 -2.99 15.19 -3.03
C LEU A 242 -2.45 16.27 -2.10
N ILE A 243 -2.04 15.86 -0.89
CA ILE A 243 -1.38 16.74 0.08
C ILE A 243 -0.10 16.10 0.59
N ALA A 244 0.87 16.94 0.97
CA ALA A 244 2.02 16.55 1.76
C ALA A 244 1.94 17.15 3.16
N ILE A 245 2.13 16.32 4.18
CA ILE A 245 2.11 16.69 5.59
C ILE A 245 3.49 16.42 6.18
N ASN A 246 4.00 17.35 6.99
CA ASN A 246 5.20 17.12 7.78
C ASN A 246 4.92 16.12 8.90
N LYS A 247 5.63 14.99 8.92
CA LYS A 247 5.44 13.87 9.86
C LYS A 247 5.52 14.26 11.33
N LYS A 248 6.43 15.19 11.65
CA LYS A 248 6.71 15.60 13.03
C LYS A 248 5.68 16.56 13.59
N THR A 249 5.13 17.42 12.73
CA THR A 249 4.25 18.52 13.16
C THR A 249 2.78 18.31 12.82
N GLY A 250 2.44 17.36 11.96
CA GLY A 250 1.09 17.17 11.45
C GLY A 250 0.59 18.30 10.55
N LYS A 251 1.47 19.21 10.08
CA LYS A 251 1.08 20.39 9.28
C LYS A 251 1.28 20.16 7.80
N LYS A 252 0.32 20.62 7.00
CA LYS A 252 0.41 20.62 5.54
C LYS A 252 1.59 21.45 5.06
N VAL A 253 2.35 20.92 4.10
CA VAL A 253 3.52 21.57 3.48
C VAL A 253 3.18 22.06 2.09
N TRP A 254 2.56 21.22 1.26
CA TRP A 254 2.07 21.55 -0.06
C TRP A 254 0.84 20.74 -0.44
N GLU A 255 0.16 21.16 -1.50
CA GLU A 255 -1.03 20.49 -2.02
C GLU A 255 -1.10 20.57 -3.54
N ASP A 256 -1.85 19.67 -4.17
CA ASP A 256 -2.18 19.68 -5.60
C ASP A 256 -3.66 19.48 -5.84
N ASN A 257 -4.22 20.34 -6.70
CA ASN A 257 -5.59 20.24 -7.21
C ASN A 257 -5.63 20.24 -8.74
N SER A 258 -4.74 19.50 -9.38
CA SER A 258 -4.72 19.41 -10.86
C SER A 258 -5.96 18.74 -11.44
N VAL A 259 -6.66 17.94 -10.66
CA VAL A 259 -7.91 17.25 -11.06
C VAL A 259 -9.10 18.20 -11.16
N GLY A 260 -9.19 19.22 -10.28
CA GLY A 260 -10.27 20.23 -10.26
C GLY A 260 -11.65 19.59 -10.09
N ASP A 261 -12.57 19.94 -10.99
CA ASP A 261 -13.94 19.43 -11.06
C ASP A 261 -14.11 18.17 -11.94
N ARG A 262 -13.02 17.56 -12.39
CA ARG A 262 -13.04 16.41 -13.29
C ARG A 262 -12.82 15.10 -12.55
N ILE A 263 -13.62 14.82 -11.54
CA ILE A 263 -13.59 13.56 -10.79
C ILE A 263 -14.77 12.69 -11.28
N LEU A 264 -14.48 11.47 -11.76
CA LEU A 264 -15.53 10.57 -12.28
C LEU A 264 -16.44 10.04 -11.19
N HIS A 265 -15.87 9.74 -10.01
CA HIS A 265 -16.61 9.23 -8.87
C HIS A 265 -15.93 9.64 -7.57
N GLY A 266 -14.79 9.04 -7.23
CA GLY A 266 -13.97 9.38 -6.07
C GLY A 266 -12.49 9.42 -6.40
N GLN A 267 -11.66 9.49 -5.37
CA GLN A 267 -10.20 9.43 -5.49
C GLN A 267 -9.66 8.48 -4.44
N TRP A 268 -9.29 7.28 -4.86
CA TRP A 268 -8.92 6.18 -3.96
C TRP A 268 -7.54 5.58 -4.22
N SER A 269 -6.83 6.04 -5.26
CA SER A 269 -5.45 5.65 -5.52
C SER A 269 -4.52 6.17 -4.42
N SER A 270 -3.67 5.30 -3.88
CA SER A 270 -2.63 5.74 -2.95
C SER A 270 -1.41 6.24 -3.71
N PRO A 271 -0.68 7.26 -3.20
CA PRO A 271 0.54 7.72 -3.86
C PRO A 271 1.69 6.73 -3.69
N SER A 272 2.63 6.78 -4.63
CA SER A 272 3.94 6.12 -4.55
C SER A 272 5.07 7.15 -4.61
N VAL A 273 6.24 6.79 -4.09
CA VAL A 273 7.42 7.67 -4.09
C VAL A 273 8.64 6.90 -4.57
N GLY A 274 9.40 7.50 -5.48
CA GLY A 274 10.63 6.92 -5.97
C GLY A 274 11.53 7.91 -6.68
N LYS A 275 12.80 7.56 -6.82
CA LYS A 275 13.74 8.33 -7.63
C LYS A 275 13.52 8.00 -9.10
N ILE A 276 13.19 9.02 -9.92
CA ILE A 276 13.00 8.93 -11.35
C ILE A 276 13.93 9.94 -12.02
N GLY A 277 14.91 9.44 -12.76
CA GLY A 277 16.05 10.24 -13.16
C GLY A 277 16.82 10.76 -11.95
N ASP A 278 17.01 12.06 -11.85
CA ASP A 278 17.71 12.70 -10.72
C ASP A 278 16.79 13.26 -9.65
N VAL A 279 15.46 13.12 -9.81
CA VAL A 279 14.45 13.72 -8.91
C VAL A 279 13.69 12.64 -8.17
N VAL A 280 13.53 12.80 -6.85
CA VAL A 280 12.56 12.01 -6.09
C VAL A 280 11.17 12.58 -6.36
N GLN A 281 10.28 11.72 -6.85
CA GLN A 281 8.94 12.09 -7.28
C GLN A 281 7.88 11.37 -6.47
N VAL A 282 6.79 12.08 -6.21
CA VAL A 282 5.51 11.49 -5.79
C VAL A 282 4.70 11.24 -7.06
N VAL A 283 4.20 10.04 -7.23
CA VAL A 283 3.32 9.67 -8.35
C VAL A 283 1.95 9.31 -7.82
N HIS A 284 0.90 9.91 -8.39
CA HIS A 284 -0.46 9.74 -7.92
C HIS A 284 -1.44 9.57 -9.09
N GLY A 285 -2.26 8.52 -9.02
CA GLY A 285 -3.41 8.32 -9.91
C GLY A 285 -4.62 9.10 -9.40
N GLN A 286 -5.38 9.73 -10.28
CA GLN A 286 -6.46 10.63 -9.87
C GLN A 286 -7.81 10.26 -10.50
N GLY A 287 -8.88 10.83 -9.94
CA GLY A 287 -10.27 10.53 -10.30
C GLY A 287 -10.69 10.99 -11.71
N ASP A 288 -9.85 11.72 -12.43
CA ASP A 288 -10.06 12.08 -13.83
C ASP A 288 -9.44 11.07 -14.83
N GLY A 289 -8.77 10.04 -14.31
CA GLY A 289 -8.08 9.03 -15.11
C GLY A 289 -6.68 9.44 -15.54
N TRP A 290 -6.12 10.50 -14.96
CA TRP A 290 -4.75 10.94 -15.18
C TRP A 290 -3.84 10.47 -14.05
N VAL A 291 -2.63 10.05 -14.40
CA VAL A 291 -1.54 9.87 -13.44
C VAL A 291 -0.58 11.05 -13.55
N ARG A 292 -0.16 11.57 -12.40
CA ARG A 292 0.69 12.76 -12.32
C ARG A 292 1.90 12.53 -11.44
N GLY A 293 3.03 13.09 -11.84
CA GLY A 293 4.29 13.07 -11.10
C GLY A 293 4.67 14.46 -10.58
N TYR A 294 5.06 14.51 -9.32
CA TYR A 294 5.40 15.75 -8.61
C TYR A 294 6.80 15.65 -8.02
N ASP A 295 7.51 16.76 -7.93
CA ASP A 295 8.69 16.85 -7.07
C ASP A 295 8.30 16.64 -5.62
N ALA A 296 8.88 15.65 -4.98
CA ALA A 296 8.47 15.23 -3.63
C ALA A 296 8.65 16.35 -2.60
N THR A 297 9.67 17.20 -2.76
CA THR A 297 9.97 18.26 -1.80
C THR A 297 9.07 19.49 -1.97
N THR A 298 8.81 19.87 -3.22
CA THR A 298 8.17 21.15 -3.52
C THR A 298 6.70 21.06 -3.92
N GLY A 299 6.21 19.86 -4.27
CA GLY A 299 4.88 19.66 -4.83
C GLY A 299 4.74 20.14 -6.28
N LYS A 300 5.83 20.61 -6.92
CA LYS A 300 5.78 21.06 -8.32
C LYS A 300 5.42 19.89 -9.22
N LYS A 301 4.32 20.02 -9.99
CA LYS A 301 3.95 19.06 -11.02
C LYS A 301 5.05 19.03 -12.10
N LEU A 302 5.57 17.85 -12.37
CA LEU A 302 6.65 17.60 -13.31
C LEU A 302 6.12 17.09 -14.65
N TRP A 303 5.14 16.20 -14.59
CA TRP A 303 4.50 15.59 -15.75
C TRP A 303 3.09 15.11 -15.43
N GLU A 304 2.31 14.86 -16.48
CA GLU A 304 1.01 14.22 -16.41
C GLU A 304 0.76 13.33 -17.62
N PHE A 305 -0.05 12.29 -17.44
CA PHE A 305 -0.34 11.29 -18.47
C PHE A 305 -1.81 10.84 -18.35
N ASP A 306 -2.57 10.93 -19.45
CA ASP A 306 -3.94 10.43 -19.55
C ASP A 306 -3.93 8.91 -19.80
N CYS A 307 -4.46 8.13 -18.84
CA CYS A 307 -4.54 6.67 -18.93
C CYS A 307 -5.82 6.18 -19.66
N ASN A 308 -6.54 7.09 -20.30
CA ASN A 308 -7.70 6.74 -21.13
C ASN A 308 -7.39 6.93 -22.63
N PRO A 309 -7.99 6.13 -23.52
CA PRO A 309 -7.88 6.33 -24.96
C PRO A 309 -8.36 7.72 -25.39
N LYS A 310 -7.80 8.23 -26.49
CA LYS A 310 -8.13 9.57 -27.03
C LYS A 310 -9.59 9.73 -27.43
N ASP A 311 -10.22 8.66 -27.85
CA ASP A 311 -11.63 8.60 -28.25
C ASP A 311 -12.59 8.39 -27.08
N SER A 312 -12.07 8.29 -25.85
CA SER A 312 -12.87 8.19 -24.65
C SER A 312 -13.71 9.46 -24.43
N VAL A 313 -14.98 9.30 -24.08
CA VAL A 313 -15.94 10.40 -23.92
C VAL A 313 -16.23 10.59 -22.44
N TRP A 314 -15.99 11.82 -21.96
CA TRP A 314 -16.30 12.21 -20.56
C TRP A 314 -17.80 12.30 -20.31
N PRO A 315 -18.31 11.78 -19.20
CA PRO A 315 -17.71 10.80 -18.28
C PRO A 315 -17.89 9.35 -18.75
N LYS A 316 -18.70 9.10 -19.79
CA LYS A 316 -19.36 7.83 -20.13
C LYS A 316 -18.43 6.63 -20.39
N THR A 317 -17.28 6.88 -21.03
CA THR A 317 -16.36 5.80 -21.44
C THR A 317 -14.97 5.97 -20.85
N ARG A 318 -14.82 6.86 -19.88
CA ARG A 318 -13.55 7.04 -19.16
C ARG A 318 -13.51 6.17 -17.91
N ASN A 319 -12.30 5.76 -17.55
CA ASN A 319 -11.98 5.17 -16.28
C ASN A 319 -11.19 6.16 -15.42
N GLU A 320 -11.35 6.08 -14.14
CA GLU A 320 -10.50 6.74 -13.14
C GLU A 320 -9.29 5.85 -12.78
N LEU A 321 -8.47 6.31 -11.86
CA LEU A 321 -7.35 5.55 -11.33
C LEU A 321 -7.60 5.24 -9.85
N ILE A 322 -7.92 3.98 -9.55
CA ILE A 322 -8.04 3.45 -8.18
C ILE A 322 -6.76 2.70 -7.81
N SER A 323 -6.19 1.96 -8.77
CA SER A 323 -4.94 1.25 -8.58
C SER A 323 -3.80 2.20 -8.17
N THR A 324 -2.92 1.72 -7.28
CA THR A 324 -1.73 2.47 -6.87
C THR A 324 -0.64 2.34 -7.94
N PRO A 325 -0.03 3.44 -8.41
CA PRO A 325 1.05 3.36 -9.39
C PRO A 325 2.29 2.69 -8.79
N VAL A 326 2.97 1.85 -9.59
CA VAL A 326 4.25 1.24 -9.23
C VAL A 326 5.38 1.96 -9.94
N ILE A 327 6.40 2.40 -9.19
CA ILE A 327 7.61 3.02 -9.74
C ILE A 327 8.69 1.94 -9.83
N PHE A 328 9.17 1.66 -11.05
CA PHE A 328 10.25 0.70 -11.25
C PHE A 328 11.11 1.11 -12.47
N ASP A 329 12.42 1.15 -12.30
CA ASP A 329 13.39 1.47 -13.35
C ASP A 329 13.04 2.74 -14.17
N ASN A 330 12.80 3.87 -13.47
CA ASN A 330 12.39 5.15 -14.05
C ASN A 330 11.04 5.14 -14.81
N LYS A 331 10.28 4.10 -14.67
CA LYS A 331 8.96 3.92 -15.28
C LYS A 331 7.87 3.85 -14.23
N VAL A 332 6.66 4.17 -14.66
CA VAL A 332 5.44 4.01 -13.89
C VAL A 332 4.56 2.98 -14.57
N TYR A 333 4.09 2.00 -13.79
CA TYR A 333 3.15 0.97 -14.23
C TYR A 333 1.82 1.20 -13.51
N ILE A 334 0.75 1.33 -14.27
CA ILE A 334 -0.58 1.62 -13.72
C ILE A 334 -1.68 1.14 -14.65
N ALA A 335 -2.73 0.55 -14.09
CA ALA A 335 -3.97 0.24 -14.80
C ALA A 335 -5.08 1.19 -14.37
N ASN A 336 -5.99 1.51 -15.28
CA ASN A 336 -7.20 2.24 -14.98
C ASN A 336 -8.38 1.30 -14.67
N GLY A 337 -9.40 1.83 -14.01
CA GLY A 337 -10.60 1.10 -13.65
C GLY A 337 -11.66 2.05 -13.13
N GLN A 338 -12.74 1.47 -12.65
CA GLN A 338 -13.75 2.14 -11.85
C GLN A 338 -13.98 1.30 -10.59
N ASP A 339 -14.71 1.86 -9.62
CA ASP A 339 -15.09 1.11 -8.45
C ASP A 339 -15.99 -0.10 -8.80
N PRO A 340 -16.09 -1.09 -7.90
CA PRO A 340 -16.81 -2.32 -8.15
C PRO A 340 -18.30 -2.14 -8.49
N GLU A 341 -18.94 -1.05 -8.06
CA GLU A 341 -20.33 -0.76 -8.38
C GLU A 341 -20.58 -0.53 -9.88
N HIS A 342 -19.55 -0.08 -10.60
CA HIS A 342 -19.60 0.11 -12.06
C HIS A 342 -19.30 -1.18 -12.85
N GLY A 343 -19.07 -2.28 -12.15
CA GLY A 343 -18.88 -3.62 -12.70
C GLY A 343 -17.64 -3.76 -13.58
N GLU A 344 -17.66 -4.84 -14.37
CA GLU A 344 -16.60 -5.12 -15.33
C GLU A 344 -16.64 -4.17 -16.52
N GLY A 345 -15.49 -3.87 -17.08
CA GLY A 345 -15.39 -3.03 -18.27
C GLY A 345 -13.99 -3.10 -18.88
N VAL A 346 -13.82 -2.44 -20.01
CA VAL A 346 -12.52 -2.34 -20.66
C VAL A 346 -11.59 -1.52 -19.78
N GLY A 347 -10.44 -2.09 -19.43
CA GLY A 347 -9.36 -1.43 -18.74
C GLY A 347 -8.16 -1.21 -19.65
N HIS A 348 -7.20 -0.43 -19.18
CA HIS A 348 -5.96 -0.15 -19.89
C HIS A 348 -4.80 -0.16 -18.89
N LEU A 349 -3.76 -0.93 -19.21
CA LEU A 349 -2.53 -0.99 -18.42
C LEU A 349 -1.39 -0.35 -19.20
N TYR A 350 -0.70 0.58 -18.57
CA TYR A 350 0.39 1.35 -19.17
C TYR A 350 1.71 1.13 -18.47
N CYS A 351 2.79 1.14 -19.25
CA CYS A 351 4.15 1.41 -18.80
C CYS A 351 4.55 2.79 -19.36
N ILE A 352 4.90 3.72 -18.47
CA ILE A 352 5.12 5.12 -18.76
C ILE A 352 6.58 5.49 -18.46
N ASP A 353 7.29 6.13 -19.39
CA ASP A 353 8.59 6.75 -19.16
C ASP A 353 8.41 8.06 -18.39
N ALA A 354 8.54 8.00 -17.08
CA ALA A 354 8.33 9.12 -16.17
C ALA A 354 9.53 10.09 -16.05
N THR A 355 10.58 9.89 -16.85
CA THR A 355 11.70 10.85 -16.94
C THR A 355 11.35 12.10 -17.71
N LYS A 356 10.29 12.07 -18.51
CA LYS A 356 9.81 13.17 -19.35
C LYS A 356 9.07 14.24 -18.56
N ARG A 357 8.75 15.38 -19.17
CA ARG A 357 8.15 16.53 -18.50
C ARG A 357 6.97 17.10 -19.31
N GLY A 358 6.02 17.73 -18.58
CA GLY A 358 4.79 18.30 -19.14
C GLY A 358 3.72 17.24 -19.41
N ASP A 359 2.83 17.47 -20.36
CA ASP A 359 1.91 16.42 -20.83
C ASP A 359 2.71 15.40 -21.68
N ILE A 360 2.86 14.22 -21.10
CA ILE A 360 3.62 13.13 -21.70
C ILE A 360 2.73 12.02 -22.28
N THR A 361 1.42 12.26 -22.39
CA THR A 361 0.45 11.25 -22.87
C THR A 361 0.87 10.58 -24.17
N GLN A 362 1.47 11.32 -25.10
CA GLN A 362 1.93 10.76 -26.36
C GLN A 362 3.40 10.28 -26.30
N SER A 363 4.24 11.07 -25.66
CA SER A 363 5.70 10.85 -25.68
C SER A 363 6.15 9.86 -24.60
N GLY A 364 5.36 9.70 -23.53
CA GLY A 364 5.70 8.86 -22.36
C GLY A 364 5.33 7.38 -22.49
N VAL A 365 4.52 6.99 -23.47
CA VAL A 365 4.14 5.58 -23.65
C VAL A 365 5.35 4.74 -23.99
N VAL A 366 5.70 3.79 -23.12
CA VAL A 366 6.65 2.71 -23.43
C VAL A 366 5.91 1.56 -24.11
N TRP A 367 4.81 1.13 -23.48
CA TRP A 367 3.85 0.20 -24.07
C TRP A 367 2.48 0.37 -23.41
N HIS A 368 1.46 -0.13 -24.09
CA HIS A 368 0.07 -0.14 -23.67
C HIS A 368 -0.52 -1.54 -23.88
N TYR A 369 -1.24 -2.04 -22.88
CA TYR A 369 -1.93 -3.32 -22.91
C TYR A 369 -3.45 -3.10 -22.70
N ASP A 370 -4.25 -3.46 -23.71
CA ASP A 370 -5.68 -3.21 -23.81
C ASP A 370 -6.54 -4.50 -23.70
N LYS A 371 -5.92 -5.63 -23.31
CA LYS A 371 -6.62 -6.89 -23.09
C LYS A 371 -6.89 -7.17 -21.62
N ILE A 372 -6.58 -6.21 -20.75
CA ILE A 372 -6.95 -6.22 -19.35
C ILE A 372 -8.34 -5.59 -19.20
N ARG A 373 -9.11 -6.04 -18.24
CA ARG A 373 -10.32 -5.36 -17.79
C ARG A 373 -9.99 -4.31 -16.74
N ARG A 374 -11.00 -3.59 -16.26
CA ARG A 374 -10.84 -2.60 -15.18
C ARG A 374 -10.10 -3.21 -14.00
N SER A 375 -9.15 -2.49 -13.44
CA SER A 375 -8.35 -2.95 -12.30
C SER A 375 -8.30 -1.91 -11.20
N ILE A 376 -8.42 -2.37 -9.96
CA ILE A 376 -8.21 -1.59 -8.74
C ILE A 376 -6.93 -2.02 -8.01
N SER A 377 -6.26 -3.03 -8.52
CA SER A 377 -5.09 -3.67 -7.92
C SER A 377 -3.79 -2.93 -8.25
N THR A 378 -2.76 -3.18 -7.45
CA THR A 378 -1.38 -2.70 -7.65
C THR A 378 -0.54 -3.83 -8.22
N GLY A 379 0.31 -3.56 -9.21
CA GLY A 379 1.12 -4.59 -9.87
C GLY A 379 2.35 -5.04 -9.06
N ALA A 380 2.93 -6.16 -9.47
CA ALA A 380 4.20 -6.67 -8.95
C ALA A 380 5.18 -6.94 -10.10
N ILE A 381 6.38 -6.36 -10.02
CA ILE A 381 7.43 -6.51 -11.03
C ILE A 381 8.58 -7.33 -10.45
N TYR A 382 8.80 -8.52 -11.02
CA TYR A 382 9.82 -9.46 -10.55
C TYR A 382 10.48 -10.17 -11.73
N ASP A 383 11.79 -10.21 -11.76
CA ASP A 383 12.60 -10.89 -12.81
C ASP A 383 12.15 -10.55 -14.25
N GLY A 384 11.87 -9.27 -14.51
CA GLY A 384 11.42 -8.80 -15.81
C GLY A 384 9.99 -9.19 -16.19
N MET A 385 9.23 -9.76 -15.27
CA MET A 385 7.81 -10.06 -15.40
C MET A 385 6.98 -9.02 -14.61
N LEU A 386 5.83 -8.65 -15.14
CA LEU A 386 4.81 -7.87 -14.47
C LEU A 386 3.59 -8.77 -14.21
N PHE A 387 3.19 -8.88 -12.97
CA PHE A 387 1.96 -9.55 -12.54
C PHE A 387 0.92 -8.49 -12.22
N TYR A 388 -0.22 -8.50 -12.92
CA TYR A 388 -1.26 -7.50 -12.76
C TYR A 388 -2.64 -8.14 -12.85
N PRO A 389 -3.45 -8.16 -11.78
CA PRO A 389 -4.81 -8.68 -11.84
C PRO A 389 -5.79 -7.61 -12.28
N ASP A 390 -6.90 -8.03 -12.87
CA ASP A 390 -8.07 -7.18 -13.06
C ASP A 390 -9.21 -7.58 -12.11
N PHE A 391 -10.20 -6.71 -12.02
CA PHE A 391 -11.34 -6.90 -11.13
C PHE A 391 -12.21 -8.12 -11.51
N SER A 392 -12.21 -8.50 -12.79
CA SER A 392 -12.96 -9.69 -13.26
C SER A 392 -12.33 -11.02 -12.86
N GLY A 393 -11.17 -10.99 -12.18
CA GLY A 393 -10.50 -12.19 -11.68
C GLY A 393 -9.38 -12.74 -12.57
N PHE A 394 -8.93 -12.02 -13.59
CA PHE A 394 -7.81 -12.46 -14.41
C PHE A 394 -6.49 -11.91 -13.91
N LEU A 395 -5.55 -12.80 -13.57
CA LEU A 395 -4.16 -12.44 -13.29
C LEU A 395 -3.34 -12.53 -14.58
N HIS A 396 -2.84 -11.40 -15.05
CA HIS A 396 -2.01 -11.29 -16.24
C HIS A 396 -0.54 -11.30 -15.86
N CYS A 397 0.27 -12.15 -16.53
CA CYS A 397 1.72 -12.11 -16.47
C CYS A 397 2.27 -11.62 -17.80
N LEU A 398 2.94 -10.47 -17.76
CA LEU A 398 3.50 -9.82 -18.95
C LEU A 398 5.02 -9.65 -18.82
N ASP A 399 5.68 -9.51 -19.94
CA ASP A 399 7.05 -8.97 -20.01
C ASP A 399 7.00 -7.48 -19.59
N ALA A 400 7.64 -7.14 -18.50
CA ALA A 400 7.60 -5.79 -17.94
C ALA A 400 8.20 -4.73 -18.87
N LYS A 401 9.12 -5.12 -19.78
CA LYS A 401 9.79 -4.22 -20.71
C LYS A 401 8.95 -3.93 -21.96
N THR A 402 8.17 -4.92 -22.44
CA THR A 402 7.49 -4.86 -23.73
C THR A 402 5.97 -4.93 -23.66
N GLY A 403 5.39 -5.29 -22.53
CA GLY A 403 3.96 -5.53 -22.37
C GLY A 403 3.46 -6.82 -23.03
N LYS A 404 4.35 -7.67 -23.56
CA LYS A 404 3.96 -8.93 -24.19
C LYS A 404 3.46 -9.90 -23.13
N VAL A 405 2.29 -10.48 -23.35
CA VAL A 405 1.70 -11.50 -22.45
C VAL A 405 2.49 -12.80 -22.50
N PHE A 406 2.86 -13.31 -21.34
CA PHE A 406 3.36 -14.67 -21.17
C PHE A 406 2.18 -15.63 -20.95
N TRP A 407 1.32 -15.32 -19.98
CA TRP A 407 0.12 -16.10 -19.66
C TRP A 407 -0.93 -15.27 -18.92
N VAL A 408 -2.13 -15.81 -18.86
CA VAL A 408 -3.25 -15.31 -18.05
C VAL A 408 -3.78 -16.47 -17.22
N HIS A 409 -4.14 -16.21 -15.96
CA HIS A 409 -4.76 -17.16 -15.04
C HIS A 409 -6.12 -16.63 -14.62
N ASP A 410 -7.15 -17.46 -14.67
CA ASP A 410 -8.49 -17.19 -14.23
C ASP A 410 -8.64 -17.62 -12.77
N MET A 411 -9.01 -16.70 -11.89
CA MET A 411 -9.28 -16.94 -10.47
C MET A 411 -10.72 -17.41 -10.24
N PHE A 412 -11.58 -17.30 -11.26
CA PHE A 412 -13.02 -17.62 -11.22
C PHE A 412 -13.88 -16.74 -10.30
N ALA A 413 -13.30 -15.77 -9.61
CA ALA A 413 -13.97 -14.80 -8.75
C ALA A 413 -13.30 -13.43 -8.84
N ALA A 414 -13.98 -12.38 -8.41
CA ALA A 414 -13.46 -11.02 -8.45
C ALA A 414 -12.21 -10.85 -7.58
N VAL A 415 -11.22 -10.12 -8.07
CA VAL A 415 -9.98 -9.82 -7.36
C VAL A 415 -9.97 -8.36 -6.91
N TRP A 416 -9.96 -8.17 -5.60
CA TRP A 416 -9.86 -6.85 -4.93
C TRP A 416 -8.43 -6.52 -4.51
N GLY A 417 -7.70 -7.55 -4.08
CA GLY A 417 -6.32 -7.43 -3.60
C GLY A 417 -5.30 -7.29 -4.73
N SER A 418 -4.05 -7.29 -4.36
CA SER A 418 -2.91 -7.22 -5.29
C SER A 418 -2.08 -8.49 -5.21
N PRO A 419 -1.33 -8.85 -6.27
CA PRO A 419 -0.46 -10.01 -6.25
C PRO A 419 0.75 -9.69 -5.35
N MET A 420 1.13 -10.64 -4.50
CA MET A 420 2.37 -10.59 -3.74
C MET A 420 3.37 -11.57 -4.33
N VAL A 421 4.51 -11.08 -4.77
CA VAL A 421 5.60 -11.93 -5.25
C VAL A 421 6.65 -12.10 -4.15
N VAL A 422 6.82 -13.33 -3.71
CA VAL A 422 7.81 -13.68 -2.69
C VAL A 422 8.32 -15.11 -2.90
N ASP A 423 9.61 -15.33 -2.66
CA ASP A 423 10.24 -16.65 -2.74
C ASP A 423 9.98 -17.40 -4.07
N GLY A 424 9.99 -16.65 -5.19
CA GLY A 424 9.72 -17.19 -6.53
C GLY A 424 8.27 -17.63 -6.78
N LYS A 425 7.32 -17.15 -5.97
CA LYS A 425 5.90 -17.47 -6.04
C LYS A 425 5.06 -16.20 -6.07
N VAL A 426 3.90 -16.27 -6.72
CA VAL A 426 2.86 -15.24 -6.70
C VAL A 426 1.72 -15.74 -5.84
N TYR A 427 1.31 -14.95 -4.85
CA TYR A 427 0.12 -15.19 -4.01
C TYR A 427 -0.93 -14.16 -4.35
N LEU A 428 -2.17 -14.61 -4.59
CA LEU A 428 -3.29 -13.74 -4.92
C LEU A 428 -4.58 -14.28 -4.30
N GLY A 429 -5.33 -13.42 -3.61
CA GLY A 429 -6.63 -13.75 -3.03
C GLY A 429 -7.79 -13.25 -3.89
N ASP A 430 -8.96 -13.87 -3.73
CA ASP A 430 -10.19 -13.49 -4.42
C ASP A 430 -11.41 -13.38 -3.49
N GLU A 431 -12.55 -12.99 -4.06
CA GLU A 431 -13.79 -12.78 -3.33
C GLU A 431 -14.46 -14.07 -2.83
N ASP A 432 -14.21 -15.23 -3.44
CA ASP A 432 -14.67 -16.54 -2.97
C ASP A 432 -13.82 -17.08 -1.82
N GLY A 433 -12.71 -16.40 -1.52
CA GLY A 433 -11.81 -16.72 -0.40
C GLY A 433 -10.67 -17.65 -0.79
N ASP A 434 -10.44 -17.87 -2.05
CA ASP A 434 -9.33 -18.70 -2.52
C ASP A 434 -8.04 -17.89 -2.60
N ILE A 435 -6.94 -18.51 -2.19
CA ILE A 435 -5.58 -18.03 -2.42
C ILE A 435 -4.96 -18.90 -3.49
N ALA A 436 -4.78 -18.34 -4.69
CA ALA A 436 -3.97 -18.97 -5.72
C ALA A 436 -2.48 -18.73 -5.47
N ILE A 437 -1.68 -19.78 -5.56
CA ILE A 437 -0.22 -19.75 -5.47
C ILE A 437 0.34 -20.24 -6.79
N LEU A 438 1.03 -19.36 -7.52
CA LEU A 438 1.64 -19.68 -8.80
C LEU A 438 3.16 -19.51 -8.75
N ALA A 439 3.89 -20.24 -9.59
CA ALA A 439 5.29 -19.95 -9.78
C ALA A 439 5.47 -18.61 -10.50
N ALA A 440 6.38 -17.75 -9.99
CA ALA A 440 6.74 -16.50 -10.63
C ALA A 440 7.68 -16.75 -11.81
N THR A 441 7.15 -17.34 -12.89
CA THR A 441 7.89 -17.77 -14.08
C THR A 441 7.15 -17.38 -15.37
N ARG A 442 7.87 -17.37 -16.51
CA ARG A 442 7.31 -17.08 -17.84
C ARG A 442 6.38 -18.18 -18.35
N GLU A 443 6.40 -19.34 -17.75
CA GLU A 443 5.47 -20.44 -18.01
C GLU A 443 4.46 -20.54 -16.86
N LYS A 444 3.16 -20.62 -17.17
CA LYS A 444 2.11 -20.73 -16.15
C LYS A 444 2.20 -22.05 -15.41
N LYS A 445 2.37 -21.96 -14.07
CA LYS A 445 2.37 -23.14 -13.21
C LYS A 445 1.65 -22.79 -11.90
N VAL A 446 0.46 -23.37 -11.71
CA VAL A 446 -0.25 -23.34 -10.44
C VAL A 446 0.43 -24.31 -9.47
N ILE A 447 0.71 -23.85 -8.26
CA ILE A 447 1.35 -24.63 -7.18
C ILE A 447 0.26 -25.15 -6.24
N ALA A 448 -0.67 -24.28 -5.83
CA ALA A 448 -1.75 -24.61 -4.92
C ALA A 448 -2.88 -23.58 -5.06
N GLU A 449 -4.08 -23.99 -4.65
CA GLU A 449 -5.23 -23.15 -4.40
C GLU A 449 -5.78 -23.54 -3.02
N ILE A 450 -5.97 -22.54 -2.11
CA ILE A 450 -6.29 -22.80 -0.72
C ILE A 450 -7.36 -21.83 -0.27
N ASN A 451 -8.53 -22.34 0.13
CA ASN A 451 -9.64 -21.50 0.58
C ASN A 451 -9.47 -21.07 2.05
N MET A 452 -9.68 -19.78 2.32
CA MET A 452 -9.56 -19.14 3.64
C MET A 452 -10.87 -19.13 4.43
N GLY A 453 -11.92 -19.77 3.93
CA GLY A 453 -13.22 -19.89 4.60
C GLY A 453 -14.12 -18.65 4.50
N SER A 454 -13.65 -17.56 3.93
CA SER A 454 -14.39 -16.32 3.66
C SER A 454 -13.59 -15.46 2.68
N SER A 455 -14.25 -14.51 1.99
CA SER A 455 -13.63 -13.62 0.99
C SER A 455 -12.31 -13.00 1.45
N VAL A 456 -11.34 -12.95 0.55
CA VAL A 456 -10.04 -12.31 0.76
C VAL A 456 -9.95 -11.07 -0.12
N TYR A 457 -10.21 -9.91 0.46
CA TYR A 457 -10.10 -8.60 -0.21
C TYR A 457 -8.69 -8.00 -0.12
N CYS A 458 -7.86 -8.55 0.76
CA CYS A 458 -6.53 -8.03 1.08
C CYS A 458 -5.43 -8.83 0.36
N THR A 459 -4.28 -8.20 0.18
CA THR A 459 -3.08 -8.85 -0.33
C THR A 459 -2.44 -9.73 0.76
N PRO A 460 -2.05 -10.98 0.48
CA PRO A 460 -1.20 -11.77 1.38
C PRO A 460 0.14 -11.10 1.63
N ILE A 461 0.54 -10.88 2.88
CA ILE A 461 1.73 -10.12 3.26
C ILE A 461 2.79 -11.03 3.89
N PRO A 462 3.99 -11.15 3.29
CA PRO A 462 5.10 -11.85 3.90
C PRO A 462 5.85 -10.96 4.89
N ALA A 463 6.00 -11.39 6.14
CA ALA A 463 6.83 -10.72 7.12
C ALA A 463 7.47 -11.72 8.10
N ASN A 464 8.73 -11.50 8.46
CA ASN A 464 9.47 -12.22 9.51
C ASN A 464 9.31 -13.75 9.48
N GLY A 465 9.29 -14.34 8.28
CA GLY A 465 9.18 -15.79 8.08
C GLY A 465 7.75 -16.33 8.22
N ALA A 466 6.73 -15.48 8.20
CA ALA A 466 5.32 -15.84 8.15
C ALA A 466 4.60 -15.15 6.99
N LEU A 467 3.49 -15.73 6.57
CA LEU A 467 2.54 -15.12 5.64
C LEU A 467 1.32 -14.68 6.43
N PHE A 468 0.97 -13.40 6.36
CA PHE A 468 -0.19 -12.82 7.01
C PHE A 468 -1.30 -12.64 5.98
N ILE A 469 -2.46 -13.22 6.25
CA ILE A 469 -3.64 -13.12 5.38
C ILE A 469 -4.83 -12.71 6.23
N SER A 470 -5.51 -11.61 5.87
CA SER A 470 -6.83 -11.31 6.40
C SER A 470 -7.90 -11.72 5.39
N ASN A 471 -8.89 -12.48 5.86
CA ASN A 471 -10.16 -12.61 5.19
C ASN A 471 -11.15 -11.56 5.78
N ARG A 472 -12.42 -11.64 5.45
CA ARG A 472 -13.41 -10.64 5.90
C ARG A 472 -13.39 -10.37 7.40
N ASN A 473 -13.17 -11.39 8.24
CA ASN A 473 -13.41 -11.31 9.68
C ASN A 473 -12.31 -11.92 10.54
N GLN A 474 -11.22 -12.41 9.95
CA GLN A 474 -10.10 -13.03 10.67
C GLN A 474 -8.77 -12.65 10.05
N LEU A 475 -7.76 -12.53 10.89
CA LEU A 475 -6.36 -12.38 10.51
C LEU A 475 -5.61 -13.66 10.88
N PHE A 476 -4.90 -14.22 9.91
CA PHE A 476 -4.11 -15.44 10.06
C PHE A 476 -2.62 -15.12 9.94
N ALA A 477 -1.81 -15.66 10.83
CA ALA A 477 -0.36 -15.80 10.64
C ALA A 477 -0.06 -17.25 10.28
N ILE A 478 0.56 -17.48 9.14
CA ILE A 478 0.77 -18.78 8.54
C ILE A 478 2.27 -19.01 8.37
N ALA A 479 2.79 -20.13 8.88
CA ALA A 479 4.18 -20.53 8.66
C ALA A 479 4.28 -22.04 8.72
N GLU A 480 5.18 -22.62 7.95
CA GLU A 480 5.47 -24.05 8.06
C GLU A 480 6.07 -24.35 9.43
N LYS A 481 5.51 -25.34 10.11
CA LYS A 481 6.12 -25.84 11.33
C LYS A 481 7.44 -26.52 10.93
N LYS A 482 8.57 -25.99 11.35
CA LYS A 482 9.84 -26.70 11.27
C LYS A 482 9.66 -27.99 12.07
N GLU A 483 9.67 -29.16 11.39
CA GLU A 483 9.78 -30.42 12.11
C GLU A 483 11.03 -30.33 12.97
N SER A 484 10.84 -30.40 14.29
CA SER A 484 11.96 -30.55 15.20
C SER A 484 12.62 -31.88 14.83
N LEU A 485 13.83 -31.83 14.33
CA LEU A 485 14.72 -33.00 14.20
C LEU A 485 14.99 -33.50 15.62
N THR A 486 13.98 -34.10 16.25
CA THR A 486 14.13 -34.85 17.48
C THR A 486 14.71 -36.22 17.14
N ASN A 487 16.05 -36.31 17.26
CA ASN A 487 16.80 -37.48 17.69
C ASN A 487 16.30 -38.86 17.18
N ALA A 488 16.64 -39.19 15.96
CA ALA A 488 17.04 -40.57 15.68
C ALA A 488 18.57 -40.62 15.77
N GLN A 489 19.07 -41.02 16.96
CA GLN A 489 20.26 -41.87 17.14
C GLN A 489 20.79 -41.72 18.56
N LYS A 490 20.42 -42.65 19.42
CA LYS A 490 21.39 -43.22 20.37
C LYS A 490 21.52 -44.70 20.05
N PRO A 491 22.75 -45.14 19.90
CA PRO A 491 23.04 -46.55 19.62
C PRO A 491 22.70 -47.44 20.83
#